data_c8363783a820a7ba4010017d878e456d
#
_entry.id   c8363783a820a7ba4010017d878e456d
#
_cell.length_a   1.000
_cell.length_b   1.000
_cell.length_c   1.000
_cell.angle_alpha   90.00
_cell.angle_beta   90.00
_cell.angle_gamma   90.00
#
_symmetry.space_group_name_H-M   'P 1'
#
loop_
_entity.id
_entity.type
_entity.pdbx_description
1 polymer ?
#
loop_
_entity_poly.entity_id
_entity_poly.type
_entity_poly.pdbx_seq_one_letter_code
_entity_poly.pdbx_strand_id
1 'polypeptide(L)'
;MQLLNTLYVTLPESYLHLDNDTLRVEIEHETRLRVPLHHLSAVVCFGHVMVSPILMHRLADQGKSLVLLDGHGRFKARLEGPVSGNVLLRQAQHRRLFENTASADFCVAVARACIAGKLKNCRQVLQRGARENGREEDSAVLTATADELGRALARLEHAADLDAVRGIEGDEAKRYFAALALLVRPEARQAFRMNGRTRRPPLDRMNALLSFLYAMLMNDVRSAVESVGLDPQIGFLHALRPGRAALALDLMEELRPLLADRLALTLINRRQVNAEDFDEHSGGAVTLKDDARRAVVTAYQERKQEALTHPLLEQSFALGLVPFVQARLLARAVCGDAEGYLPFCPK
;
A
#
# COMPACT_ATOMS: atom_id res chain seq x y z
N MET A 1 1.38 -6.86 21.44
CA MET A 1 0.95 -7.24 20.09
C MET A 1 2.12 -6.98 19.16
N GLN A 2 2.84 -8.03 18.73
CA GLN A 2 4.04 -7.91 17.88
C GLN A 2 3.59 -7.90 16.43
N LEU A 3 3.31 -6.75 15.84
CA LEU A 3 2.54 -6.72 14.59
C LEU A 3 3.24 -6.10 13.38
N LEU A 4 4.53 -5.78 13.46
CA LEU A 4 5.16 -5.05 12.35
C LEU A 4 6.56 -5.52 11.96
N ASN A 5 6.99 -6.67 12.42
CA ASN A 5 8.33 -7.15 12.12
C ASN A 5 8.34 -7.92 10.78
N THR A 6 8.41 -7.19 9.69
CA THR A 6 8.66 -7.76 8.36
C THR A 6 10.15 -7.74 8.08
N LEU A 7 10.72 -8.91 7.79
CA LEU A 7 12.09 -9.00 7.29
C LEU A 7 12.09 -8.80 5.77
N TYR A 8 12.81 -7.78 5.31
CA TYR A 8 13.05 -7.55 3.89
C TYR A 8 14.45 -8.01 3.53
N VAL A 9 14.54 -9.02 2.69
CA VAL A 9 15.81 -9.55 2.18
C VAL A 9 16.04 -8.96 0.81
N THR A 10 16.97 -7.99 0.73
CA THR A 10 17.28 -7.24 -0.49
C THR A 10 18.66 -7.58 -1.07
N LEU A 11 19.43 -8.42 -0.35
CA LEU A 11 20.74 -8.88 -0.81
C LEU A 11 20.54 -10.02 -1.82
N PRO A 12 21.02 -9.90 -3.06
CA PRO A 12 20.98 -10.99 -4.01
C PRO A 12 21.79 -12.20 -3.53
N GLU A 13 21.50 -13.38 -4.08
CA GLU A 13 22.16 -14.67 -3.78
C GLU A 13 22.08 -15.07 -2.29
N SER A 14 21.16 -14.47 -1.52
CA SER A 14 20.94 -14.87 -0.14
C SER A 14 20.28 -16.25 -0.06
N TYR A 15 20.71 -17.05 0.91
CA TYR A 15 20.06 -18.29 1.30
C TYR A 15 19.42 -18.16 2.68
N LEU A 16 18.12 -18.37 2.75
CA LEU A 16 17.34 -18.34 3.97
C LEU A 16 17.03 -19.76 4.45
N HIS A 17 17.42 -20.06 5.67
CA HIS A 17 17.11 -21.37 6.26
C HIS A 17 16.76 -21.25 7.74
N LEU A 18 16.22 -22.33 8.29
CA LEU A 18 15.84 -22.45 9.69
C LEU A 18 16.99 -23.08 10.47
N ASP A 19 17.39 -22.43 11.56
CA ASP A 19 18.30 -22.97 12.57
C ASP A 19 17.60 -22.87 13.94
N ASN A 20 17.09 -24.02 14.42
CA ASN A 20 16.12 -24.08 15.52
C ASN A 20 14.89 -23.18 15.21
N ASP A 21 14.49 -22.28 16.09
CA ASP A 21 13.41 -21.31 15.84
C ASP A 21 13.93 -19.93 15.35
N THR A 22 15.08 -19.93 14.70
CA THR A 22 15.73 -18.71 14.19
C THR A 22 15.89 -18.81 12.67
N LEU A 23 15.42 -17.77 11.96
CA LEU A 23 15.71 -17.58 10.55
C LEU A 23 17.15 -17.08 10.41
N ARG A 24 17.95 -17.77 9.61
CA ARG A 24 19.29 -17.34 9.20
C ARG A 24 19.28 -16.86 7.76
N VAL A 25 19.97 -15.78 7.51
CA VAL A 25 20.30 -15.29 6.16
C VAL A 25 21.78 -15.45 5.94
N GLU A 26 22.13 -16.23 4.93
CA GLU A 26 23.53 -16.52 4.55
C GLU A 26 23.81 -16.04 3.13
N ILE A 27 25.04 -15.61 2.89
CA ILE A 27 25.61 -15.32 1.57
C ILE A 27 26.97 -15.96 1.55
N GLU A 28 27.27 -16.76 0.53
CA GLU A 28 28.57 -17.47 0.40
C GLU A 28 28.95 -18.28 1.67
N HIS A 29 27.94 -18.92 2.29
CA HIS A 29 28.08 -19.69 3.54
C HIS A 29 28.40 -18.85 4.79
N GLU A 30 28.44 -17.52 4.70
CA GLU A 30 28.58 -16.63 5.84
C GLU A 30 27.24 -16.14 6.34
N THR A 31 27.00 -16.30 7.64
CA THR A 31 25.77 -15.77 8.26
C THR A 31 25.83 -14.25 8.32
N ARG A 32 24.91 -13.59 7.63
CA ARG A 32 24.75 -12.12 7.62
C ARG A 32 23.75 -11.63 8.65
N LEU A 33 22.72 -12.45 8.95
CA LEU A 33 21.65 -12.07 9.87
C LEU A 33 21.06 -13.31 10.54
N ARG A 34 20.65 -13.15 11.81
CA ARG A 34 19.87 -14.15 12.56
C ARG A 34 18.68 -13.44 13.21
N VAL A 35 17.47 -13.93 12.96
CA VAL A 35 16.24 -13.36 13.53
C VAL A 35 15.36 -14.48 14.08
N PRO A 36 15.05 -14.49 15.38
CA PRO A 36 14.09 -15.42 15.93
C PRO A 36 12.73 -15.31 15.25
N LEU A 37 12.14 -16.44 14.85
CA LEU A 37 10.88 -16.45 14.10
C LEU A 37 9.72 -15.79 14.84
N HIS A 38 9.68 -15.86 16.15
CA HIS A 38 8.61 -15.23 16.94
C HIS A 38 8.60 -13.71 16.85
N HIS A 39 9.71 -13.07 16.43
CA HIS A 39 9.77 -11.65 16.16
C HIS A 39 9.24 -11.27 14.76
N LEU A 40 9.08 -12.24 13.86
CA LEU A 40 8.66 -11.97 12.49
C LEU A 40 7.16 -12.22 12.30
N SER A 41 6.53 -11.33 11.56
CA SER A 41 5.17 -11.51 11.00
C SER A 41 5.20 -11.88 9.53
N ALA A 42 6.21 -11.44 8.81
CA ALA A 42 6.37 -11.71 7.39
C ALA A 42 7.84 -11.68 6.96
N VAL A 43 8.13 -12.34 5.83
CA VAL A 43 9.40 -12.28 5.12
C VAL A 43 9.13 -11.87 3.67
N VAL A 44 9.84 -10.87 3.16
CA VAL A 44 9.74 -10.39 1.77
C VAL A 44 11.12 -10.46 1.13
N CYS A 45 11.25 -11.29 0.09
CA CYS A 45 12.49 -11.51 -0.63
C CYS A 45 12.47 -10.79 -1.97
N PHE A 46 13.56 -10.09 -2.32
CA PHE A 46 13.75 -9.38 -3.58
C PHE A 46 14.82 -10.07 -4.44
N GLY A 47 14.47 -10.37 -5.69
CA GLY A 47 15.40 -10.94 -6.66
C GLY A 47 15.70 -12.41 -6.40
N HIS A 48 16.96 -12.80 -6.64
CA HIS A 48 17.42 -14.19 -6.53
C HIS A 48 17.74 -14.54 -5.07
N VAL A 49 16.73 -14.95 -4.33
CA VAL A 49 16.85 -15.40 -2.94
C VAL A 49 16.37 -16.85 -2.85
N MET A 50 17.19 -17.73 -2.30
CA MET A 50 16.82 -19.10 -2.02
C MET A 50 16.22 -19.23 -0.63
N VAL A 51 15.18 -20.03 -0.49
CA VAL A 51 14.53 -20.31 0.81
C VAL A 51 14.43 -21.82 0.99
N SER A 52 14.90 -22.33 2.13
CA SER A 52 14.85 -23.76 2.39
C SER A 52 13.40 -24.24 2.58
N PRO A 53 13.05 -25.47 2.13
CA PRO A 53 11.72 -26.04 2.34
C PRO A 53 11.33 -26.11 3.81
N ILE A 54 12.28 -26.41 4.71
CA ILE A 54 12.03 -26.48 6.16
C ILE A 54 11.60 -25.13 6.72
N LEU A 55 12.23 -24.05 6.28
CA LEU A 55 11.81 -22.70 6.65
C LEU A 55 10.44 -22.35 6.07
N MET A 56 10.18 -22.72 4.80
CA MET A 56 8.86 -22.51 4.18
C MET A 56 7.76 -23.21 4.98
N HIS A 57 7.96 -24.49 5.34
CA HIS A 57 6.99 -25.23 6.15
C HIS A 57 6.73 -24.54 7.48
N ARG A 58 7.79 -24.16 8.20
CA ARG A 58 7.66 -23.49 9.51
C ARG A 58 6.92 -22.15 9.41
N LEU A 59 7.19 -21.35 8.36
CA LEU A 59 6.49 -20.10 8.12
C LEU A 59 5.00 -20.33 7.83
N ALA A 60 4.68 -21.34 7.00
CA ALA A 60 3.31 -21.73 6.67
C ALA A 60 2.53 -22.18 7.91
N ASP A 61 3.12 -23.07 8.71
CA ASP A 61 2.51 -23.60 9.94
C ASP A 61 2.21 -22.50 10.97
N GLN A 62 3.06 -21.46 11.03
CA GLN A 62 2.89 -20.32 11.92
C GLN A 62 2.03 -19.20 11.32
N GLY A 63 1.46 -19.40 10.12
CA GLY A 63 0.66 -18.37 9.43
C GLY A 63 1.45 -17.12 9.06
N LYS A 64 2.78 -17.22 8.93
CA LYS A 64 3.66 -16.11 8.56
C LYS A 64 3.79 -16.03 7.05
N SER A 65 3.65 -14.80 6.53
CA SER A 65 3.73 -14.55 5.09
C SER A 65 5.17 -14.64 4.59
N LEU A 66 5.39 -15.38 3.50
CA LEU A 66 6.60 -15.31 2.69
C LEU A 66 6.23 -14.81 1.30
N VAL A 67 6.78 -13.67 0.88
CA VAL A 67 6.51 -13.05 -0.42
C VAL A 67 7.80 -13.00 -1.22
N LEU A 68 7.73 -13.45 -2.48
CA LEU A 68 8.83 -13.39 -3.43
C LEU A 68 8.53 -12.31 -4.46
N LEU A 69 9.45 -11.37 -4.59
CA LEU A 69 9.41 -10.28 -5.55
C LEU A 69 10.60 -10.42 -6.50
N ASP A 70 10.48 -9.95 -7.74
CA ASP A 70 11.67 -9.81 -8.58
C ASP A 70 12.56 -8.66 -8.09
N GLY A 71 13.74 -8.52 -8.70
CA GLY A 71 14.68 -7.46 -8.36
C GLY A 71 14.09 -6.04 -8.50
N HIS A 72 12.99 -5.87 -9.22
CA HIS A 72 12.31 -4.58 -9.40
C HIS A 72 11.09 -4.39 -8.47
N GLY A 73 10.91 -5.31 -7.51
CA GLY A 73 9.79 -5.25 -6.56
C GLY A 73 8.45 -5.74 -7.12
N ARG A 74 8.43 -6.38 -8.31
CA ARG A 74 7.21 -6.95 -8.87
C ARG A 74 6.92 -8.28 -8.19
N PHE A 75 5.69 -8.47 -7.80
CA PHE A 75 5.22 -9.72 -7.20
C PHE A 75 5.42 -10.91 -8.15
N LYS A 76 6.01 -11.98 -7.65
CA LYS A 76 6.22 -13.27 -8.35
C LYS A 76 5.44 -14.40 -7.70
N ALA A 77 5.61 -14.59 -6.41
CA ALA A 77 4.98 -15.69 -5.69
C ALA A 77 4.78 -15.34 -4.22
N ARG A 78 3.91 -16.09 -3.59
CA ARG A 78 3.68 -16.06 -2.16
C ARG A 78 3.50 -17.50 -1.66
N LEU A 79 4.06 -17.78 -0.49
CA LEU A 79 3.76 -19.00 0.23
C LEU A 79 2.42 -18.82 0.96
N GLU A 80 1.50 -19.73 0.71
CA GLU A 80 0.24 -19.83 1.43
C GLU A 80 0.20 -21.18 2.13
N GLY A 81 0.00 -21.17 3.44
CA GLY A 81 -0.24 -22.37 4.23
C GLY A 81 -1.69 -22.84 4.09
N PRO A 82 -2.09 -23.86 4.88
CA PRO A 82 -3.48 -24.30 4.92
C PRO A 82 -4.42 -23.10 5.15
N VAL A 83 -5.45 -23.01 4.32
CA VAL A 83 -6.45 -21.95 4.45
C VAL A 83 -7.19 -22.16 5.76
N SER A 84 -6.79 -21.41 6.78
CA SER A 84 -7.48 -21.29 8.06
C SER A 84 -8.25 -19.98 8.11
N GLY A 85 -9.23 -19.88 8.98
CA GLY A 85 -9.95 -18.64 9.20
C GLY A 85 -11.46 -18.80 9.10
N ASN A 86 -12.16 -17.72 9.32
CA ASN A 86 -13.61 -17.69 9.45
C ASN A 86 -14.31 -17.89 8.10
N VAL A 87 -14.73 -19.13 7.81
CA VAL A 87 -15.47 -19.47 6.59
C VAL A 87 -16.79 -18.70 6.49
N LEU A 88 -17.43 -18.40 7.61
CA LEU A 88 -18.70 -17.63 7.65
C LEU A 88 -18.47 -16.18 7.22
N LEU A 89 -17.33 -15.58 7.58
CA LEU A 89 -16.95 -14.25 7.11
C LEU A 89 -16.74 -14.23 5.59
N ARG A 90 -16.06 -15.22 5.01
CA ARG A 90 -15.92 -15.34 3.55
C ARG A 90 -17.27 -15.55 2.88
N GLN A 91 -18.13 -16.40 3.42
CA GLN A 91 -19.48 -16.57 2.92
C GLN A 91 -20.26 -15.24 2.95
N ALA A 92 -20.20 -14.49 4.05
CA ALA A 92 -20.82 -13.18 4.15
C ALA A 92 -20.24 -12.19 3.12
N GLN A 93 -18.92 -12.18 2.91
CA GLN A 93 -18.27 -11.34 1.89
C GLN A 93 -18.78 -11.66 0.48
N HIS A 94 -18.89 -12.94 0.11
CA HIS A 94 -19.44 -13.34 -1.19
C HIS A 94 -20.92 -12.94 -1.34
N ARG A 95 -21.74 -13.13 -0.30
CA ARG A 95 -23.14 -12.71 -0.30
C ARG A 95 -23.29 -11.22 -0.54
N ARG A 96 -22.49 -10.39 0.13
CA ARG A 96 -22.48 -8.92 -0.05
C ARG A 96 -22.13 -8.46 -1.47
N LEU A 97 -21.61 -9.34 -2.32
CA LEU A 97 -21.26 -9.01 -3.70
C LEU A 97 -22.28 -9.53 -4.72
N PHE A 98 -22.93 -10.67 -4.49
CA PHE A 98 -23.62 -11.42 -5.53
C PHE A 98 -25.10 -11.69 -5.30
N GLU A 99 -25.67 -11.45 -4.10
CA GLU A 99 -26.99 -12.00 -3.79
C GLU A 99 -28.19 -11.18 -4.29
N ASN A 100 -28.15 -9.84 -4.28
CA ASN A 100 -29.34 -9.02 -4.60
C ASN A 100 -29.00 -7.51 -4.74
N THR A 101 -30.06 -6.67 -4.90
CA THR A 101 -29.94 -5.22 -5.01
C THR A 101 -29.26 -4.60 -3.75
N ALA A 102 -29.55 -5.09 -2.56
CA ALA A 102 -28.89 -4.62 -1.33
C ALA A 102 -27.39 -4.93 -1.32
N SER A 103 -26.94 -5.95 -2.06
CA SER A 103 -25.51 -6.22 -2.29
C SER A 103 -24.86 -5.13 -3.15
N ALA A 104 -25.55 -4.66 -4.18
CA ALA A 104 -25.07 -3.56 -5.02
C ALA A 104 -24.94 -2.26 -4.20
N ASP A 105 -25.93 -1.94 -3.35
CA ASP A 105 -25.87 -0.77 -2.46
C ASP A 105 -24.73 -0.87 -1.46
N PHE A 106 -24.48 -2.05 -0.90
CA PHE A 106 -23.35 -2.28 0.01
C PHE A 106 -22.01 -2.08 -0.72
N CYS A 107 -21.86 -2.60 -1.95
CA CYS A 107 -20.66 -2.40 -2.75
C CYS A 107 -20.40 -0.92 -3.03
N VAL A 108 -21.44 -0.18 -3.41
CA VAL A 108 -21.35 1.27 -3.65
C VAL A 108 -20.98 2.01 -2.37
N ALA A 109 -21.58 1.65 -1.23
CA ALA A 109 -21.30 2.28 0.07
C ALA A 109 -19.83 2.07 0.48
N VAL A 110 -19.29 0.84 0.38
CA VAL A 110 -17.88 0.54 0.67
C VAL A 110 -16.95 1.26 -0.31
N ALA A 111 -17.27 1.24 -1.60
CA ALA A 111 -16.49 1.94 -2.63
C ALA A 111 -16.43 3.44 -2.37
N ARG A 112 -17.56 4.08 -2.06
CA ARG A 112 -17.63 5.50 -1.67
C ARG A 112 -16.76 5.77 -0.44
N ALA A 113 -16.83 4.93 0.58
CA ALA A 113 -16.03 5.08 1.80
C ALA A 113 -14.53 5.03 1.50
N CYS A 114 -14.06 4.03 0.76
CA CYS A 114 -12.65 3.91 0.36
C CYS A 114 -12.16 5.14 -0.42
N ILE A 115 -12.96 5.62 -1.39
CA ILE A 115 -12.58 6.79 -2.20
C ILE A 115 -12.71 8.09 -1.39
N ALA A 116 -13.70 8.22 -0.50
CA ALA A 116 -13.77 9.35 0.42
C ALA A 116 -12.53 9.46 1.30
N GLY A 117 -12.06 8.32 1.84
CA GLY A 117 -10.81 8.24 2.58
C GLY A 117 -9.61 8.70 1.75
N LYS A 118 -9.50 8.19 0.51
CA LYS A 118 -8.46 8.63 -0.43
C LYS A 118 -8.50 10.14 -0.68
N LEU A 119 -9.66 10.69 -1.05
CA LEU A 119 -9.79 12.12 -1.38
C LEU A 119 -9.48 13.01 -0.18
N LYS A 120 -9.98 12.66 1.02
CA LYS A 120 -9.66 13.39 2.26
C LYS A 120 -8.18 13.38 2.56
N ASN A 121 -7.52 12.23 2.44
CA ASN A 121 -6.09 12.10 2.71
C ASN A 121 -5.23 12.79 1.63
N CYS A 122 -5.61 12.72 0.34
CA CYS A 122 -4.99 13.50 -0.72
C CYS A 122 -5.12 15.01 -0.47
N ARG A 123 -6.33 15.46 -0.12
CA ARG A 123 -6.59 16.87 0.22
C ARG A 123 -5.69 17.35 1.36
N GLN A 124 -5.56 16.54 2.42
CA GLN A 124 -4.69 16.86 3.56
C GLN A 124 -3.20 16.99 3.15
N VAL A 125 -2.72 16.11 2.26
CA VAL A 125 -1.35 16.19 1.73
C VAL A 125 -1.14 17.51 0.97
N LEU A 126 -2.09 17.87 0.10
CA LEU A 126 -2.00 19.12 -0.68
C LEU A 126 -2.11 20.37 0.21
N GLN A 127 -3.05 20.39 1.16
CA GLN A 127 -3.22 21.52 2.10
C GLN A 127 -1.99 21.76 2.97
N ARG A 128 -1.38 20.66 3.45
CA ARG A 128 -0.12 20.76 4.19
C ARG A 128 0.99 21.30 3.28
N GLY A 129 1.12 20.73 2.08
CA GLY A 129 2.10 21.19 1.12
C GLY A 129 1.93 22.64 0.71
N ALA A 130 0.69 23.13 0.54
CA ALA A 130 0.42 24.54 0.24
C ALA A 130 0.90 25.48 1.36
N ARG A 131 0.71 25.09 2.63
CA ARG A 131 1.19 25.89 3.78
C ARG A 131 2.72 25.89 3.94
N GLU A 132 3.37 24.81 3.55
CA GLU A 132 4.83 24.64 3.66
C GLU A 132 5.57 25.10 2.39
N ASN A 133 4.85 25.43 1.30
CA ASN A 133 5.45 25.85 0.03
C ASN A 133 5.88 27.32 0.07
N GLY A 134 7.14 27.59 -0.25
CA GLY A 134 7.69 28.94 -0.31
C GLY A 134 7.34 29.73 -1.59
N ARG A 135 6.62 29.13 -2.56
CA ARG A 135 6.22 29.75 -3.84
C ARG A 135 4.72 29.95 -3.85
N GLU A 136 4.29 31.20 -3.92
CA GLU A 136 2.88 31.60 -3.87
C GLU A 136 2.05 30.96 -5.00
N GLU A 137 2.60 30.94 -6.23
CA GLU A 137 1.94 30.31 -7.38
C GLU A 137 1.67 28.83 -7.16
N ASP A 138 2.66 28.06 -6.68
CA ASP A 138 2.50 26.65 -6.39
C ASP A 138 1.48 26.44 -5.26
N SER A 139 1.54 27.27 -4.21
CA SER A 139 0.61 27.21 -3.07
C SER A 139 -0.84 27.48 -3.51
N ALA A 140 -1.06 28.43 -4.42
CA ALA A 140 -2.38 28.71 -4.97
C ALA A 140 -2.94 27.49 -5.74
N VAL A 141 -2.13 26.86 -6.60
CA VAL A 141 -2.54 25.64 -7.34
C VAL A 141 -2.84 24.48 -6.40
N LEU A 142 -2.00 24.26 -5.39
CA LEU A 142 -2.20 23.21 -4.39
C LEU A 142 -3.50 23.42 -3.60
N THR A 143 -3.78 24.67 -3.20
CA THR A 143 -5.01 25.04 -2.48
C THR A 143 -6.24 24.83 -3.37
N ALA A 144 -6.21 25.34 -4.61
CA ALA A 144 -7.32 25.17 -5.55
C ALA A 144 -7.62 23.68 -5.83
N THR A 145 -6.57 22.86 -5.99
CA THR A 145 -6.74 21.41 -6.16
C THR A 145 -7.31 20.76 -4.91
N ALA A 146 -6.85 21.13 -3.72
CA ALA A 146 -7.40 20.61 -2.46
C ALA A 146 -8.88 20.97 -2.30
N ASP A 147 -9.31 22.15 -2.74
CA ASP A 147 -10.70 22.57 -2.71
C ASP A 147 -11.56 21.79 -3.71
N GLU A 148 -11.01 21.47 -4.89
CA GLU A 148 -11.70 20.61 -5.88
C GLU A 148 -11.90 19.19 -5.33
N LEU A 149 -10.89 18.60 -4.69
CA LEU A 149 -11.03 17.32 -3.98
C LEU A 149 -12.12 17.41 -2.88
N GLY A 150 -12.24 18.56 -2.21
CA GLY A 150 -13.33 18.84 -1.27
C GLY A 150 -14.71 18.81 -1.92
N ARG A 151 -14.87 19.46 -3.09
CA ARG A 151 -16.11 19.44 -3.87
C ARG A 151 -16.43 18.04 -4.41
N ALA A 152 -15.40 17.28 -4.78
CA ALA A 152 -15.56 15.89 -5.22
C ALA A 152 -16.14 14.97 -4.15
N LEU A 153 -15.89 15.23 -2.86
CA LEU A 153 -16.50 14.47 -1.76
C LEU A 153 -18.03 14.59 -1.77
N ALA A 154 -18.58 15.78 -2.05
CA ALA A 154 -20.03 15.97 -2.16
C ALA A 154 -20.60 15.22 -3.38
N ARG A 155 -19.89 15.25 -4.53
CA ARG A 155 -20.30 14.47 -5.71
C ARG A 155 -20.28 12.97 -5.44
N LEU A 156 -19.27 12.51 -4.70
CA LEU A 156 -19.11 11.10 -4.33
C LEU A 156 -20.25 10.60 -3.44
N GLU A 157 -20.76 11.42 -2.54
CA GLU A 157 -21.90 11.09 -1.67
C GLU A 157 -23.15 10.74 -2.48
N HIS A 158 -23.33 11.36 -3.65
CA HIS A 158 -24.46 11.16 -4.53
C HIS A 158 -24.19 10.22 -5.72
N ALA A 159 -23.00 9.59 -5.79
CA ALA A 159 -22.67 8.66 -6.87
C ALA A 159 -23.60 7.44 -6.83
N ALA A 160 -24.39 7.21 -7.87
CA ALA A 160 -25.46 6.20 -7.85
C ALA A 160 -24.94 4.76 -7.92
N ASP A 161 -23.79 4.56 -8.58
CA ASP A 161 -23.23 3.24 -8.86
C ASP A 161 -21.69 3.23 -8.83
N LEU A 162 -21.10 2.06 -9.01
CA LEU A 162 -19.65 1.87 -8.99
C LEU A 162 -18.93 2.59 -10.13
N ASP A 163 -19.57 2.77 -11.27
CA ASP A 163 -18.93 3.43 -12.42
C ASP A 163 -18.86 4.93 -12.19
N ALA A 164 -19.88 5.53 -11.57
CA ALA A 164 -19.85 6.92 -11.11
C ALA A 164 -18.75 7.13 -10.05
N VAL A 165 -18.60 6.20 -9.08
CA VAL A 165 -17.52 6.26 -8.07
C VAL A 165 -16.15 6.18 -8.74
N ARG A 166 -15.94 5.25 -9.70
CA ARG A 166 -14.68 5.09 -10.44
C ARG A 166 -14.38 6.29 -11.33
N GLY A 167 -15.41 6.90 -11.94
CA GLY A 167 -15.26 8.11 -12.74
C GLY A 167 -14.73 9.27 -11.90
N ILE A 168 -15.37 9.53 -10.74
CA ILE A 168 -14.89 10.56 -9.80
C ILE A 168 -13.46 10.26 -9.33
N GLU A 169 -13.17 9.01 -8.95
CA GLU A 169 -11.82 8.60 -8.54
C GLU A 169 -10.78 8.89 -9.62
N GLY A 170 -11.07 8.54 -10.86
CA GLY A 170 -10.14 8.70 -12.00
C GLY A 170 -9.83 10.16 -12.30
N ASP A 171 -10.85 11.01 -12.31
CA ASP A 171 -10.69 12.45 -12.56
C ASP A 171 -9.88 13.11 -11.43
N GLU A 172 -10.22 12.82 -10.19
CA GLU A 172 -9.55 13.43 -9.04
C GLU A 172 -8.13 12.88 -8.83
N ALA A 173 -7.87 11.61 -9.17
CA ALA A 173 -6.52 11.06 -9.17
C ALA A 173 -5.63 11.79 -10.21
N LYS A 174 -6.14 12.08 -11.39
CA LYS A 174 -5.41 12.84 -12.41
C LYS A 174 -5.05 14.24 -11.91
N ARG A 175 -5.99 14.96 -11.29
CA ARG A 175 -5.76 16.29 -10.69
C ARG A 175 -4.73 16.23 -9.56
N TYR A 176 -4.90 15.27 -8.66
CA TYR A 176 -4.00 15.08 -7.52
C TYR A 176 -2.57 14.81 -7.96
N PHE A 177 -2.32 13.90 -8.91
CA PHE A 177 -0.96 13.60 -9.37
C PHE A 177 -0.32 14.78 -10.12
N ALA A 178 -1.08 15.61 -10.82
CA ALA A 178 -0.57 16.84 -11.41
C ALA A 178 -0.10 17.82 -10.32
N ALA A 179 -0.89 17.99 -9.26
CA ALA A 179 -0.55 18.87 -8.14
C ALA A 179 0.58 18.30 -7.27
N LEU A 180 0.65 16.96 -7.09
CA LEU A 180 1.68 16.28 -6.30
C LEU A 180 3.09 16.64 -6.77
N ALA A 181 3.29 16.84 -8.08
CA ALA A 181 4.57 17.23 -8.66
C ALA A 181 5.07 18.59 -8.12
N LEU A 182 4.16 19.49 -7.72
CA LEU A 182 4.50 20.79 -7.15
C LEU A 182 5.04 20.70 -5.70
N LEU A 183 4.83 19.56 -5.04
CA LEU A 183 5.38 19.28 -3.70
C LEU A 183 6.83 18.81 -3.75
N VAL A 184 7.36 18.49 -4.92
CA VAL A 184 8.79 18.26 -5.12
C VAL A 184 9.51 19.61 -5.10
N ARG A 185 10.61 19.70 -4.34
CA ARG A 185 11.42 20.92 -4.27
C ARG A 185 11.91 21.35 -5.65
N PRO A 186 12.01 22.66 -5.93
CA PRO A 186 12.33 23.19 -7.27
C PRO A 186 13.58 22.56 -7.90
N GLU A 187 14.64 22.35 -7.11
CA GLU A 187 15.91 21.79 -7.56
C GLU A 187 15.83 20.32 -8.02
N ALA A 188 14.87 19.55 -7.46
CA ALA A 188 14.65 18.15 -7.83
C ALA A 188 13.51 17.96 -8.84
N ARG A 189 12.70 19.00 -9.08
CA ARG A 189 11.43 18.91 -9.84
C ARG A 189 11.63 18.43 -11.27
N GLN A 190 12.70 18.87 -11.95
CA GLN A 190 12.99 18.44 -13.31
C GLN A 190 13.35 16.94 -13.36
N ALA A 191 14.17 16.48 -12.43
CA ALA A 191 14.61 15.08 -12.36
C ALA A 191 13.47 14.12 -12.03
N PHE A 192 12.48 14.58 -11.24
CA PHE A 192 11.30 13.81 -10.84
C PHE A 192 10.01 14.26 -11.51
N ARG A 193 10.13 14.86 -12.71
CA ARG A 193 8.97 15.27 -13.48
C ARG A 193 8.11 14.06 -13.82
N MET A 194 6.79 14.20 -13.62
CA MET A 194 5.80 13.18 -13.89
C MET A 194 4.82 13.66 -14.98
N ASN A 195 4.66 12.89 -16.05
CA ASN A 195 3.68 13.15 -17.11
C ASN A 195 2.47 12.22 -16.95
N GLY A 196 1.70 12.43 -15.86
CA GLY A 196 0.61 11.55 -15.48
C GLY A 196 1.08 10.26 -14.82
N ARG A 197 0.14 9.41 -14.42
CA ARG A 197 0.43 8.16 -13.70
C ARG A 197 0.65 6.99 -14.67
N THR A 198 1.91 6.56 -14.84
CA THR A 198 2.30 5.37 -15.60
C THR A 198 2.70 4.23 -14.64
N ARG A 199 2.29 2.97 -14.96
CA ARG A 199 2.41 1.86 -13.98
C ARG A 199 3.10 0.62 -14.53
N ARG A 200 2.95 0.30 -15.80
CA ARG A 200 3.39 -0.98 -16.40
C ARG A 200 3.86 -0.78 -17.84
N PRO A 201 5.10 -0.39 -18.04
CA PRO A 201 6.10 -0.01 -17.04
C PRO A 201 5.92 1.43 -16.54
N PRO A 202 6.54 1.83 -15.41
CA PRO A 202 6.70 3.23 -15.06
C PRO A 202 7.69 3.89 -16.03
N LEU A 203 7.37 5.11 -16.50
CA LEU A 203 8.13 5.80 -17.55
C LEU A 203 8.93 7.02 -17.05
N ASP A 204 8.90 7.27 -15.76
CA ASP A 204 9.67 8.31 -15.09
C ASP A 204 10.02 7.90 -13.65
N ARG A 205 10.96 8.62 -13.04
CA ARG A 205 11.51 8.30 -11.72
C ARG A 205 10.47 8.40 -10.60
N MET A 206 9.58 9.39 -10.63
CA MET A 206 8.49 9.52 -9.65
C MET A 206 7.53 8.33 -9.75
N ASN A 207 7.12 7.96 -10.98
CA ASN A 207 6.27 6.80 -11.20
C ASN A 207 6.94 5.48 -10.80
N ALA A 208 8.26 5.34 -10.98
CA ALA A 208 9.01 4.18 -10.54
C ALA A 208 9.01 4.05 -9.01
N LEU A 209 9.32 5.14 -8.29
CA LEU A 209 9.30 5.19 -6.83
C LEU A 209 7.91 4.91 -6.26
N LEU A 210 6.87 5.57 -6.78
CA LEU A 210 5.49 5.35 -6.37
C LEU A 210 5.03 3.91 -6.64
N SER A 211 5.42 3.32 -7.78
CA SER A 211 5.05 1.94 -8.11
C SER A 211 5.68 0.94 -7.16
N PHE A 212 6.94 1.18 -6.76
CA PHE A 212 7.64 0.36 -5.77
C PHE A 212 6.97 0.44 -4.39
N LEU A 213 6.71 1.65 -3.90
CA LEU A 213 6.02 1.88 -2.61
C LEU A 213 4.60 1.31 -2.60
N TYR A 214 3.87 1.42 -3.71
CA TYR A 214 2.54 0.82 -3.82
C TYR A 214 2.56 -0.71 -3.85
N ALA A 215 3.61 -1.33 -4.39
CA ALA A 215 3.76 -2.77 -4.31
C ALA A 215 3.99 -3.24 -2.87
N MET A 216 4.79 -2.51 -2.09
CA MET A 216 5.01 -2.77 -0.67
C MET A 216 3.72 -2.61 0.14
N LEU A 217 3.01 -1.48 -0.04
CA LEU A 217 1.73 -1.22 0.62
C LEU A 217 0.68 -2.27 0.26
N MET A 218 0.62 -2.70 -1.00
CA MET A 218 -0.29 -3.74 -1.45
C MET A 218 -0.05 -5.06 -0.71
N ASN A 219 1.21 -5.45 -0.51
CA ASN A 219 1.56 -6.65 0.24
C ASN A 219 1.14 -6.56 1.71
N ASP A 220 1.32 -5.40 2.35
CA ASP A 220 0.90 -5.16 3.73
C ASP A 220 -0.63 -5.24 3.86
N VAL A 221 -1.37 -4.56 2.98
CA VAL A 221 -2.85 -4.56 2.99
C VAL A 221 -3.41 -5.94 2.68
N ARG A 222 -2.82 -6.65 1.70
CA ARG A 222 -3.22 -8.04 1.40
C ARG A 222 -3.03 -8.94 2.64
N SER A 223 -1.88 -8.85 3.30
CA SER A 223 -1.61 -9.60 4.52
C SER A 223 -2.60 -9.28 5.64
N ALA A 224 -2.98 -8.01 5.77
CA ALA A 224 -3.98 -7.58 6.75
C ALA A 224 -5.37 -8.18 6.45
N VAL A 225 -5.82 -8.12 5.20
CA VAL A 225 -7.10 -8.69 4.75
C VAL A 225 -7.17 -10.19 5.02
N GLU A 226 -6.11 -10.93 4.65
CA GLU A 226 -6.03 -12.38 4.87
C GLU A 226 -5.97 -12.76 6.34
N SER A 227 -5.25 -11.99 7.18
CA SER A 227 -5.15 -12.26 8.62
C SER A 227 -6.48 -12.13 9.35
N VAL A 228 -7.41 -11.34 8.82
CA VAL A 228 -8.77 -11.19 9.35
C VAL A 228 -9.69 -12.31 8.86
N GLY A 229 -9.33 -13.00 7.76
CA GLY A 229 -10.10 -14.07 7.15
C GLY A 229 -10.98 -13.61 5.97
N LEU A 230 -10.79 -12.40 5.45
CA LEU A 230 -11.41 -11.93 4.21
C LEU A 230 -10.63 -12.47 3.00
N ASP A 231 -11.32 -12.68 1.89
CA ASP A 231 -10.71 -13.00 0.60
C ASP A 231 -10.16 -11.72 -0.06
N PRO A 232 -8.83 -11.62 -0.28
CA PRO A 232 -8.24 -10.42 -0.87
C PRO A 232 -8.64 -10.18 -2.32
N GLN A 233 -9.16 -11.18 -3.03
CA GLN A 233 -9.57 -11.06 -4.43
C GLN A 233 -11.00 -10.53 -4.58
N ILE A 234 -11.85 -10.67 -3.57
CA ILE A 234 -13.25 -10.25 -3.58
C ILE A 234 -13.35 -8.80 -3.09
N GLY A 235 -13.20 -7.85 -4.01
CA GLY A 235 -13.31 -6.42 -3.76
C GLY A 235 -14.69 -5.85 -4.08
N PHE A 236 -14.96 -4.65 -3.59
CA PHE A 236 -16.23 -3.93 -3.73
C PHE A 236 -16.15 -2.76 -4.73
N LEU A 237 -14.95 -2.21 -4.96
CA LEU A 237 -14.70 -1.11 -5.89
C LEU A 237 -14.05 -1.60 -7.20
N HIS A 238 -12.95 -2.33 -7.06
CA HIS A 238 -12.19 -2.79 -8.21
C HIS A 238 -12.85 -4.01 -8.85
N ALA A 239 -12.95 -4.01 -10.18
CA ALA A 239 -13.50 -5.13 -10.92
C ALA A 239 -12.71 -6.42 -10.65
N LEU A 240 -13.44 -7.52 -10.46
CA LEU A 240 -12.89 -8.85 -10.27
C LEU A 240 -12.18 -9.30 -11.53
N ARG A 241 -10.94 -9.75 -11.39
CA ARG A 241 -10.14 -10.32 -12.48
C ARG A 241 -9.23 -11.41 -11.90
N PRO A 242 -8.98 -12.50 -12.65
CA PRO A 242 -8.05 -13.54 -12.22
C PRO A 242 -6.69 -12.96 -11.76
N GLY A 243 -6.21 -13.40 -10.61
CA GLY A 243 -4.93 -12.97 -10.03
C GLY A 243 -4.91 -11.55 -9.44
N ARG A 244 -6.03 -10.82 -9.46
CA ARG A 244 -6.11 -9.46 -8.91
C ARG A 244 -6.64 -9.47 -7.49
N ALA A 245 -5.86 -8.96 -6.55
CA ALA A 245 -6.29 -8.79 -5.17
C ALA A 245 -7.16 -7.52 -5.04
N ALA A 246 -8.41 -7.59 -5.53
CA ALA A 246 -9.30 -6.45 -5.68
C ALA A 246 -9.61 -5.77 -4.34
N LEU A 247 -9.89 -6.55 -3.26
CA LEU A 247 -10.15 -5.99 -1.93
C LEU A 247 -8.94 -5.28 -1.34
N ALA A 248 -7.75 -5.87 -1.51
CA ALA A 248 -6.54 -5.21 -1.05
C ALA A 248 -6.28 -3.89 -1.81
N LEU A 249 -6.62 -3.83 -3.11
CA LEU A 249 -6.59 -2.58 -3.87
C LEU A 249 -7.61 -1.56 -3.36
N ASP A 250 -8.82 -2.00 -2.99
CA ASP A 250 -9.86 -1.12 -2.45
C ASP A 250 -9.39 -0.45 -1.15
N LEU A 251 -8.95 -1.26 -0.18
CA LEU A 251 -8.52 -0.75 1.12
C LEU A 251 -7.24 0.07 1.07
N MET A 252 -6.32 -0.23 0.13
CA MET A 252 -5.10 0.57 0.05
C MET A 252 -5.34 2.00 -0.48
N GLU A 253 -6.49 2.29 -1.12
CA GLU A 253 -6.76 3.63 -1.68
C GLU A 253 -6.62 4.74 -0.63
N GLU A 254 -7.20 4.57 0.53
CA GLU A 254 -7.12 5.54 1.63
C GLU A 254 -5.72 5.69 2.23
N LEU A 255 -4.87 4.65 2.11
CA LEU A 255 -3.53 4.61 2.70
C LEU A 255 -2.44 5.12 1.76
N ARG A 256 -2.68 5.13 0.44
CA ARG A 256 -1.69 5.59 -0.56
C ARG A 256 -1.13 6.98 -0.27
N PRO A 257 -1.95 8.02 -0.01
CA PRO A 257 -1.43 9.35 0.24
C PRO A 257 -0.55 9.43 1.49
N LEU A 258 -0.87 8.64 2.51
CA LEU A 258 -0.23 8.69 3.82
C LEU A 258 1.06 7.89 3.89
N LEU A 259 1.05 6.65 3.36
CA LEU A 259 2.15 5.70 3.48
C LEU A 259 3.09 5.72 2.29
N ALA A 260 2.61 6.01 1.09
CA ALA A 260 3.42 5.95 -0.11
C ALA A 260 3.76 7.33 -0.68
N ASP A 261 2.75 8.17 -0.99
CA ASP A 261 2.99 9.44 -1.68
C ASP A 261 3.80 10.41 -0.82
N ARG A 262 3.44 10.56 0.46
CA ARG A 262 4.20 11.40 1.40
C ARG A 262 5.62 10.87 1.62
N LEU A 263 5.81 9.55 1.66
CA LEU A 263 7.14 8.98 1.79
C LEU A 263 7.97 9.23 0.53
N ALA A 264 7.40 9.07 -0.66
CA ALA A 264 8.09 9.39 -1.91
C ALA A 264 8.58 10.85 -1.93
N LEU A 265 7.70 11.80 -1.57
CA LEU A 265 8.06 13.22 -1.45
C LEU A 265 9.16 13.45 -0.40
N THR A 266 9.08 12.78 0.75
CA THR A 266 10.08 12.89 1.80
C THR A 266 11.46 12.43 1.33
N LEU A 267 11.52 11.26 0.68
CA LEU A 267 12.76 10.68 0.15
C LEU A 267 13.42 11.61 -0.88
N ILE A 268 12.64 12.14 -1.81
CA ILE A 268 13.12 13.07 -2.84
C ILE A 268 13.57 14.39 -2.21
N ASN A 269 12.71 15.01 -1.41
CA ASN A 269 12.96 16.33 -0.84
C ASN A 269 14.08 16.37 0.20
N ARG A 270 14.37 15.23 0.85
CA ARG A 270 15.51 15.05 1.74
C ARG A 270 16.76 14.53 1.04
N ARG A 271 16.70 14.36 -0.30
CA ARG A 271 17.80 13.83 -1.12
C ARG A 271 18.26 12.43 -0.68
N GLN A 272 17.37 11.64 -0.09
CA GLN A 272 17.61 10.23 0.22
C GLN A 272 17.47 9.34 -1.02
N VAL A 273 16.75 9.84 -2.04
CA VAL A 273 16.66 9.26 -3.39
C VAL A 273 16.88 10.38 -4.39
N ASN A 274 17.81 10.20 -5.31
CA ASN A 274 18.26 11.14 -6.32
C ASN A 274 18.07 10.59 -7.74
N ALA A 275 18.37 11.37 -8.76
CA ALA A 275 18.23 10.95 -10.17
C ALA A 275 19.11 9.75 -10.53
N GLU A 276 20.31 9.68 -9.96
CA GLU A 276 21.31 8.63 -10.20
C GLU A 276 20.89 7.28 -9.61
N ASP A 277 19.90 7.24 -8.75
CA ASP A 277 19.37 6.03 -8.08
C ASP A 277 18.44 5.20 -8.97
N PHE A 278 18.29 5.59 -10.23
CA PHE A 278 17.39 4.94 -11.19
C PHE A 278 18.14 4.48 -12.43
N ASP A 279 17.69 3.36 -12.99
CA ASP A 279 18.07 2.86 -14.30
C ASP A 279 16.97 3.17 -15.32
N GLU A 280 17.35 3.75 -16.45
CA GLU A 280 16.48 3.98 -17.61
C GLU A 280 16.78 2.93 -18.67
N HIS A 281 15.80 2.09 -19.00
CA HIS A 281 15.95 1.01 -19.96
C HIS A 281 15.59 1.45 -21.39
N SER A 282 16.12 0.77 -22.39
CA SER A 282 15.91 1.07 -23.81
C SER A 282 14.45 1.12 -24.26
N GLY A 283 13.54 0.47 -23.50
CA GLY A 283 12.07 0.54 -23.70
C GLY A 283 11.39 1.69 -22.96
N GLY A 284 12.12 2.66 -22.41
CA GLY A 284 11.60 3.80 -21.64
C GLY A 284 11.17 3.45 -20.21
N ALA A 285 11.30 2.18 -19.80
CA ALA A 285 10.99 1.78 -18.42
C ALA A 285 12.05 2.33 -17.47
N VAL A 286 11.59 2.85 -16.31
CA VAL A 286 12.46 3.35 -15.25
C VAL A 286 12.34 2.45 -14.02
N THR A 287 13.45 2.06 -13.42
CA THR A 287 13.51 1.20 -12.24
C THR A 287 14.49 1.72 -11.20
N LEU A 288 14.21 1.45 -9.91
CA LEU A 288 15.14 1.76 -8.81
C LEU A 288 16.34 0.81 -8.83
N LYS A 289 17.53 1.33 -8.62
CA LYS A 289 18.76 0.56 -8.36
C LYS A 289 18.68 -0.17 -7.01
N ASP A 290 19.50 -1.18 -6.82
CA ASP A 290 19.47 -2.06 -5.64
C ASP A 290 19.72 -1.30 -4.32
N ASP A 291 20.71 -0.42 -4.30
CA ASP A 291 21.03 0.37 -3.09
C ASP A 291 19.91 1.36 -2.75
N ALA A 292 19.35 2.02 -3.75
CA ALA A 292 18.19 2.90 -3.56
C ALA A 292 16.97 2.12 -3.05
N ARG A 293 16.75 0.90 -3.54
CA ARG A 293 15.66 0.04 -3.01
C ARG A 293 15.84 -0.26 -1.53
N ARG A 294 17.06 -0.54 -1.07
CA ARG A 294 17.35 -0.76 0.36
C ARG A 294 16.99 0.47 1.19
N ALA A 295 17.42 1.65 0.73
CA ALA A 295 17.09 2.92 1.39
C ALA A 295 15.57 3.15 1.47
N VAL A 296 14.85 2.92 0.36
CA VAL A 296 13.40 3.07 0.30
C VAL A 296 12.69 2.06 1.22
N VAL A 297 13.13 0.80 1.25
CA VAL A 297 12.60 -0.24 2.14
C VAL A 297 12.79 0.16 3.62
N THR A 298 13.99 0.62 3.98
CA THR A 298 14.28 1.08 5.35
C THR A 298 13.38 2.24 5.74
N ALA A 299 13.29 3.26 4.91
CA ALA A 299 12.43 4.42 5.17
C ALA A 299 10.94 4.04 5.24
N TYR A 300 10.48 3.08 4.43
CA TYR A 300 9.12 2.56 4.51
C TYR A 300 8.86 1.86 5.85
N GLN A 301 9.83 1.08 6.36
CA GLN A 301 9.72 0.43 7.68
C GLN A 301 9.70 1.45 8.81
N GLU A 302 10.59 2.45 8.78
CA GLU A 302 10.59 3.54 9.75
C GLU A 302 9.25 4.29 9.75
N ARG A 303 8.72 4.59 8.56
CA ARG A 303 7.40 5.21 8.41
C ARG A 303 6.29 4.38 9.04
N LYS A 304 6.31 3.06 8.92
CA LYS A 304 5.33 2.15 9.53
C LYS A 304 5.38 2.17 11.06
N GLN A 305 6.52 2.51 11.67
CA GLN A 305 6.67 2.59 13.12
C GLN A 305 6.18 3.92 13.70
N GLU A 306 5.97 4.95 12.88
CA GLU A 306 5.46 6.23 13.37
C GLU A 306 4.11 6.04 14.07
N ALA A 307 4.02 6.55 15.31
CA ALA A 307 2.80 6.50 16.08
C ALA A 307 1.78 7.52 15.57
N LEU A 308 0.53 7.12 15.55
CA LEU A 308 -0.61 7.99 15.25
C LEU A 308 -1.82 7.59 16.08
N THR A 309 -2.74 8.53 16.26
CA THR A 309 -4.03 8.26 16.91
C THR A 309 -5.09 7.95 15.85
N HIS A 310 -5.71 6.79 15.97
CA HIS A 310 -6.79 6.39 15.07
C HIS A 310 -8.06 7.19 15.38
N PRO A 311 -8.67 7.89 14.39
CA PRO A 311 -9.76 8.84 14.67
C PRO A 311 -11.02 8.20 15.24
N LEU A 312 -11.33 6.95 14.88
CA LEU A 312 -12.50 6.23 15.38
C LEU A 312 -12.24 5.51 16.71
N LEU A 313 -11.02 4.93 16.87
CA LEU A 313 -10.70 4.14 18.06
C LEU A 313 -10.13 4.97 19.20
N GLU A 314 -9.72 6.21 18.91
CA GLU A 314 -9.06 7.12 19.85
C GLU A 314 -7.82 6.52 20.55
N GLN A 315 -7.23 5.51 19.91
CA GLN A 315 -6.04 4.80 20.39
C GLN A 315 -4.83 5.12 19.53
N SER A 316 -3.69 5.30 20.19
CA SER A 316 -2.41 5.50 19.50
C SER A 316 -1.72 4.18 19.25
N PHE A 317 -1.31 3.96 18.01
CA PHE A 317 -0.52 2.80 17.58
C PHE A 317 0.29 3.12 16.31
N ALA A 318 1.17 2.22 15.94
CA ALA A 318 2.02 2.40 14.77
C ALA A 318 1.21 2.43 13.45
N LEU A 319 1.55 3.33 12.53
CA LEU A 319 0.87 3.54 11.25
C LEU A 319 0.74 2.24 10.43
N GLY A 320 1.73 1.35 10.51
CA GLY A 320 1.69 0.06 9.82
C GLY A 320 0.64 -0.92 10.36
N LEU A 321 -0.02 -0.63 11.49
CA LEU A 321 -1.16 -1.41 11.99
C LEU A 321 -2.50 -0.97 11.41
N VAL A 322 -2.56 0.21 10.81
CA VAL A 322 -3.80 0.73 10.23
C VAL A 322 -4.43 -0.24 9.23
N PRO A 323 -3.71 -0.88 8.29
CA PRO A 323 -4.30 -1.87 7.40
C PRO A 323 -5.05 -3.00 8.13
N PHE A 324 -4.52 -3.49 9.26
CA PHE A 324 -5.13 -4.56 10.05
C PHE A 324 -6.39 -4.08 10.78
N VAL A 325 -6.38 -2.85 11.29
CA VAL A 325 -7.56 -2.22 11.89
C VAL A 325 -8.64 -2.03 10.85
N GLN A 326 -8.30 -1.48 9.69
CA GLN A 326 -9.24 -1.22 8.60
C GLN A 326 -9.84 -2.51 8.03
N ALA A 327 -9.05 -3.57 7.89
CA ALA A 327 -9.54 -4.88 7.49
C ALA A 327 -10.56 -5.45 8.50
N ARG A 328 -10.32 -5.27 9.80
CA ARG A 328 -11.28 -5.67 10.85
C ARG A 328 -12.56 -4.84 10.85
N LEU A 329 -12.46 -3.53 10.65
CA LEU A 329 -13.63 -2.66 10.53
C LEU A 329 -14.48 -3.05 9.33
N LEU A 330 -13.85 -3.35 8.20
CA LEU A 330 -14.57 -3.86 7.02
C LEU A 330 -15.20 -5.23 7.28
N ALA A 331 -14.51 -6.16 7.96
CA ALA A 331 -15.08 -7.46 8.30
C ALA A 331 -16.36 -7.32 9.15
N ARG A 332 -16.38 -6.40 10.11
CA ARG A 332 -17.58 -6.11 10.90
C ARG A 332 -18.73 -5.56 10.05
N ALA A 333 -18.42 -4.67 9.11
CA ALA A 333 -19.43 -4.15 8.17
C ALA A 333 -19.97 -5.27 7.25
N VAL A 334 -19.10 -6.17 6.77
CA VAL A 334 -19.48 -7.33 5.96
C VAL A 334 -20.43 -8.27 6.74
N CYS A 335 -20.14 -8.53 8.00
CA CYS A 335 -21.01 -9.35 8.88
C CYS A 335 -22.30 -8.66 9.31
N GLY A 336 -22.42 -7.35 9.15
CA GLY A 336 -23.55 -6.57 9.65
C GLY A 336 -23.43 -6.16 11.12
N ASP A 337 -22.24 -6.32 11.72
CA ASP A 337 -21.94 -5.90 13.10
C ASP A 337 -21.64 -4.39 13.21
N ALA A 338 -21.59 -3.70 12.07
CA ALA A 338 -21.45 -2.26 11.95
C ALA A 338 -22.34 -1.74 10.81
N GLU A 339 -22.86 -0.52 10.94
CA GLU A 339 -23.75 0.09 9.93
C GLU A 339 -23.06 0.27 8.57
N GLY A 340 -21.72 0.39 8.54
CA GLY A 340 -20.95 0.54 7.31
C GLY A 340 -19.44 0.54 7.56
N TYR A 341 -18.69 0.66 6.48
CA TYR A 341 -17.24 0.80 6.54
C TYR A 341 -16.84 2.28 6.71
N LEU A 342 -16.02 2.56 7.72
CA LEU A 342 -15.48 3.89 7.97
C LEU A 342 -14.00 3.95 7.58
N PRO A 343 -13.63 4.82 6.61
CA PRO A 343 -12.25 4.90 6.12
C PRO A 343 -11.34 5.60 7.13
N PHE A 344 -10.04 5.33 7.02
CA PHE A 344 -9.03 5.96 7.84
C PHE A 344 -8.71 7.38 7.34
N CYS A 345 -9.05 8.39 8.15
CA CYS A 345 -8.80 9.80 7.86
C CYS A 345 -8.18 10.44 9.12
N PRO A 346 -6.84 10.40 9.31
CA PRO A 346 -6.20 11.05 10.45
C PRO A 346 -6.39 12.57 10.38
N LYS A 347 -6.31 13.23 11.55
CA LYS A 347 -6.39 14.71 11.66
C LYS A 347 -5.09 15.37 11.25
#